data_6ac1e5f26ab5fdde32042059842930e6
#
_entry.id   6ac1e5f26ab5fdde32042059842930e6
#
_cell.length_a   1.000
_cell.length_b   1.000
_cell.length_c   1.000
_cell.angle_alpha   90.00
_cell.angle_beta   90.00
_cell.angle_gamma   90.00
#
_symmetry.space_group_name_H-M   'P 1'
#
loop_
_entity.id
_entity.type
_entity.pdbx_description
1 polymer ?
#
loop_
_entity_poly.entity_id
_entity_poly.type
_entity_poly.pdbx_seq_one_letter_code
_entity_poly.pdbx_strand_id
1 'polypeptide(L)'
;QMALPQTADQWQGELRVGAIATLQTGLLAEALPRFRQLAPLVELKLVPGVSLQLFSQLDAGELDLALLIKPPFALPKEILEVPLAQEPFVLIAPLDVPGDDPLRLLAEQPFVRYDRASFGGRQVSRFLREQRLSVREALELDELDAIVRLVENGMGVALVPRAGLWLQRPTRLWGIELGALTFHRELVALVRRAQRQPALDCLL
;
A
#
# COMPACT_ATOMS: atom_id res chain seq x y z
N GLN A 1 -27.40 -13.17 33.61
CA GLN A 1 -26.66 -14.29 32.97
C GLN A 1 -25.62 -13.67 32.02
N MET A 2 -24.33 -13.77 32.41
CA MET A 2 -23.27 -13.41 31.50
C MET A 2 -23.23 -14.44 30.37
N ALA A 3 -23.41 -13.97 29.13
CA ALA A 3 -23.26 -14.83 27.96
C ALA A 3 -21.79 -15.30 27.87
N LEU A 4 -21.56 -16.58 27.60
CA LEU A 4 -20.23 -17.11 27.32
C LEU A 4 -19.66 -16.42 26.10
N PRO A 5 -18.32 -16.10 26.07
CA PRO A 5 -17.72 -15.52 24.90
C PRO A 5 -17.88 -16.46 23.70
N GLN A 6 -18.33 -15.92 22.56
CA GLN A 6 -18.46 -16.69 21.34
C GLN A 6 -17.09 -17.12 20.84
N THR A 7 -16.97 -18.37 20.40
CA THR A 7 -15.79 -18.86 19.71
C THR A 7 -15.78 -18.36 18.25
N ALA A 8 -14.62 -18.32 17.60
CA ALA A 8 -14.47 -17.76 16.26
C ALA A 8 -15.39 -18.44 15.21
N ASP A 9 -15.63 -19.73 15.35
CA ASP A 9 -16.53 -20.51 14.49
C ASP A 9 -18.01 -20.11 14.63
N GLN A 10 -18.38 -19.38 15.69
CA GLN A 10 -19.73 -18.88 15.94
C GLN A 10 -19.94 -17.44 15.49
N TRP A 11 -18.88 -16.71 15.12
CA TRP A 11 -19.00 -15.35 14.62
C TRP A 11 -19.75 -15.36 13.28
N GLN A 12 -20.67 -14.41 13.13
CA GLN A 12 -21.47 -14.25 11.93
C GLN A 12 -21.71 -12.77 11.64
N GLY A 13 -22.27 -12.49 10.49
CA GLY A 13 -22.49 -11.15 10.01
C GLY A 13 -21.52 -10.78 8.88
N GLU A 14 -21.59 -9.55 8.41
CA GLU A 14 -20.78 -9.03 7.31
C GLU A 14 -19.55 -8.31 7.86
N LEU A 15 -18.38 -8.57 7.27
CA LEU A 15 -17.13 -7.85 7.52
C LEU A 15 -16.68 -7.18 6.21
N ARG A 16 -16.72 -5.86 6.19
CA ARG A 16 -16.37 -5.04 5.02
C ARG A 16 -14.94 -4.54 5.16
N VAL A 17 -14.04 -5.09 4.36
CA VAL A 17 -12.61 -4.79 4.39
C VAL A 17 -12.23 -3.99 3.15
N GLY A 18 -11.76 -2.77 3.33
CA GLY A 18 -11.16 -1.98 2.26
C GLY A 18 -9.66 -2.20 2.21
N ALA A 19 -9.09 -2.31 1.02
CA ALA A 19 -7.65 -2.50 0.88
C ALA A 19 -7.11 -1.95 -0.44
N ILE A 20 -5.92 -1.36 -0.39
CA ILE A 20 -5.17 -0.97 -1.59
C ILE A 20 -4.69 -2.20 -2.36
N ALA A 21 -4.41 -2.03 -3.64
CA ALA A 21 -4.11 -3.14 -4.57
C ALA A 21 -2.99 -4.07 -4.08
N THR A 22 -1.87 -3.53 -3.60
CA THR A 22 -0.73 -4.33 -3.15
C THR A 22 -1.03 -5.19 -1.91
N LEU A 23 -1.95 -4.75 -1.05
CA LEU A 23 -2.38 -5.54 0.10
C LEU A 23 -3.40 -6.61 -0.29
N GLN A 24 -4.22 -6.36 -1.31
CA GLN A 24 -5.15 -7.38 -1.81
C GLN A 24 -4.43 -8.60 -2.37
N THR A 25 -3.36 -8.38 -3.12
CA THR A 25 -2.57 -9.44 -3.76
C THR A 25 -1.45 -9.99 -2.88
N GLY A 26 -1.17 -9.35 -1.77
CA GLY A 26 -0.15 -9.75 -0.80
C GLY A 26 -0.76 -10.26 0.50
N LEU A 27 -0.68 -9.44 1.54
CA LEU A 27 -1.06 -9.80 2.92
C LEU A 27 -2.47 -10.38 3.03
N LEU A 28 -3.47 -9.75 2.41
CA LEU A 28 -4.86 -10.21 2.49
C LEU A 28 -5.09 -11.53 1.75
N ALA A 29 -4.42 -11.74 0.63
CA ALA A 29 -4.53 -12.99 -0.10
C ALA A 29 -4.08 -14.19 0.75
N GLU A 30 -3.16 -13.97 1.70
CA GLU A 30 -2.69 -14.99 2.64
C GLU A 30 -3.58 -15.06 3.90
N ALA A 31 -4.01 -13.92 4.41
CA ALA A 31 -4.75 -13.84 5.68
C ALA A 31 -6.23 -14.25 5.56
N LEU A 32 -6.91 -13.85 4.48
CA LEU A 32 -8.35 -14.09 4.34
C LEU A 32 -8.75 -15.58 4.28
N PRO A 33 -8.02 -16.47 3.57
CA PRO A 33 -8.34 -17.89 3.61
C PRO A 33 -8.24 -18.50 5.01
N ARG A 34 -7.25 -18.09 5.79
CA ARG A 34 -7.09 -18.53 7.19
C ARG A 34 -8.23 -18.02 8.07
N PHE A 35 -8.58 -16.75 7.91
CA PHE A 35 -9.69 -16.14 8.63
C PHE A 35 -11.00 -16.88 8.34
N ARG A 36 -11.26 -17.22 7.08
CA ARG A 36 -12.46 -17.96 6.69
C ARG A 36 -12.55 -19.34 7.35
N GLN A 37 -11.42 -19.99 7.53
CA GLN A 37 -11.39 -21.29 8.24
C GLN A 37 -11.71 -21.12 9.73
N LEU A 38 -11.26 -20.02 10.35
CA LEU A 38 -11.51 -19.74 11.77
C LEU A 38 -12.93 -19.23 12.01
N ALA A 39 -13.47 -18.43 11.11
CA ALA A 39 -14.76 -17.76 11.23
C ALA A 39 -15.63 -18.02 9.99
N PRO A 40 -16.08 -19.27 9.77
CA PRO A 40 -16.73 -19.68 8.52
C PRO A 40 -18.10 -19.02 8.29
N LEU A 41 -18.73 -18.50 9.33
CA LEU A 41 -20.05 -17.87 9.25
C LEU A 41 -19.97 -16.36 8.95
N VAL A 42 -18.78 -15.77 8.96
CA VAL A 42 -18.60 -14.38 8.64
C VAL A 42 -18.60 -14.19 7.12
N GLU A 43 -19.45 -13.29 6.66
CA GLU A 43 -19.51 -12.91 5.25
C GLU A 43 -18.50 -11.81 4.95
N LEU A 44 -17.48 -12.13 4.14
CA LEU A 44 -16.41 -11.21 3.81
C LEU A 44 -16.73 -10.41 2.54
N LYS A 45 -16.57 -9.10 2.61
CA LYS A 45 -16.65 -8.22 1.45
C LYS A 45 -15.35 -7.42 1.35
N LEU A 46 -14.66 -7.58 0.23
CA LEU A 46 -13.42 -6.84 -0.03
C LEU A 46 -13.71 -5.67 -0.98
N VAL A 47 -13.37 -4.47 -0.54
CA VAL A 47 -13.59 -3.23 -1.29
C VAL A 47 -12.24 -2.67 -1.76
N PRO A 48 -11.99 -2.62 -3.07
CA PRO A 48 -10.77 -2.01 -3.59
C PRO A 48 -10.85 -0.48 -3.55
N GLY A 49 -9.70 0.17 -3.52
CA GLY A 49 -9.63 1.63 -3.58
C GLY A 49 -8.24 2.16 -3.31
N VAL A 50 -8.07 3.46 -3.51
CA VAL A 50 -6.88 4.19 -3.09
C VAL A 50 -7.00 4.63 -1.63
N SER A 51 -5.86 4.90 -0.98
CA SER A 51 -5.83 5.10 0.48
C SER A 51 -6.77 6.21 0.98
N LEU A 52 -6.82 7.37 0.32
CA LEU A 52 -7.68 8.46 0.75
C LEU A 52 -9.17 8.09 0.67
N GLN A 53 -9.58 7.43 -0.41
CA GLN A 53 -10.95 6.97 -0.60
C GLN A 53 -11.35 5.95 0.47
N LEU A 54 -10.48 4.98 0.74
CA LEU A 54 -10.73 3.95 1.76
C LEU A 54 -10.80 4.55 3.16
N PHE A 55 -9.93 5.53 3.46
CA PHE A 55 -10.01 6.27 4.70
C PHE A 55 -11.37 6.98 4.85
N SER A 56 -11.84 7.66 3.82
CA SER A 56 -13.12 8.35 3.83
C SER A 56 -14.30 7.39 4.02
N GLN A 57 -14.26 6.24 3.38
CA GLN A 57 -15.29 5.20 3.54
C GLN A 57 -15.30 4.60 4.96
N LEU A 58 -14.12 4.39 5.56
CA LEU A 58 -14.03 3.96 6.95
C LEU A 58 -14.60 5.01 7.90
N ASP A 59 -14.22 6.27 7.72
CA ASP A 59 -14.69 7.38 8.54
C ASP A 59 -16.21 7.56 8.46
N ALA A 60 -16.79 7.33 7.28
CA ALA A 60 -18.23 7.37 7.03
C ALA A 60 -18.98 6.11 7.53
N GLY A 61 -18.29 5.11 8.04
CA GLY A 61 -18.89 3.85 8.50
C GLY A 61 -19.27 2.87 7.39
N GLU A 62 -18.77 3.07 6.19
CA GLU A 62 -19.00 2.19 5.04
C GLU A 62 -18.09 0.95 5.04
N LEU A 63 -17.00 1.01 5.80
CA LEU A 63 -16.06 -0.10 5.99
C LEU A 63 -15.91 -0.39 7.48
N ASP A 64 -15.60 -1.65 7.81
CA ASP A 64 -15.27 -2.08 9.16
C ASP A 64 -13.76 -2.03 9.42
N LEU A 65 -12.97 -2.20 8.36
CA LEU A 65 -11.51 -2.22 8.38
C LEU A 65 -11.00 -1.61 7.09
N ALA A 66 -9.96 -0.79 7.19
CA ALA A 66 -9.25 -0.26 6.01
C ALA A 66 -7.76 -0.55 6.12
N LEU A 67 -7.20 -1.19 5.10
CA LEU A 67 -5.78 -1.52 4.99
C LEU A 67 -5.19 -0.63 3.89
N LEU A 68 -4.36 0.32 4.31
CA LEU A 68 -3.94 1.39 3.42
C LEU A 68 -2.57 1.95 3.80
N ILE A 69 -2.08 2.89 3.01
CA ILE A 69 -0.86 3.64 3.33
C ILE A 69 -1.18 4.60 4.47
N LYS A 70 -0.30 4.67 5.46
CA LYS A 70 -0.45 5.57 6.60
C LYS A 70 -0.79 7.00 6.11
N PRO A 71 -1.92 7.57 6.56
CA PRO A 71 -2.30 8.92 6.18
C PRO A 71 -1.25 9.96 6.63
N PRO A 72 -0.99 10.99 5.81
CA PRO A 72 -0.02 12.04 6.14
C PRO A 72 -0.60 13.12 7.07
N PHE A 73 -1.68 12.82 7.75
CA PHE A 73 -2.38 13.73 8.67
C PHE A 73 -2.74 13.01 9.98
N ALA A 74 -3.07 13.77 11.01
CA ALA A 74 -3.53 13.23 12.29
C ALA A 74 -4.88 12.53 12.12
N LEU A 75 -5.00 11.34 12.71
CA LEU A 75 -6.24 10.57 12.65
C LEU A 75 -7.27 11.10 13.66
N PRO A 76 -8.58 11.03 13.35
CA PRO A 76 -9.63 11.25 14.32
C PRO A 76 -9.47 10.31 15.53
N LYS A 77 -9.89 10.77 16.70
CA LYS A 77 -9.79 9.98 17.96
C LYS A 77 -10.57 8.66 17.91
N GLU A 78 -11.59 8.61 17.08
CA GLU A 78 -12.44 7.43 16.89
C GLU A 78 -11.78 6.32 16.08
N ILE A 79 -10.67 6.63 15.42
CA ILE A 79 -9.95 5.67 14.56
C ILE A 79 -8.71 5.16 15.27
N LEU A 80 -8.60 3.83 15.33
CA LEU A 80 -7.44 3.10 15.83
C LEU A 80 -6.53 2.74 14.66
N GLU A 81 -5.23 2.91 14.87
CA GLU A 81 -4.20 2.55 13.89
C GLU A 81 -3.39 1.36 14.39
N VAL A 82 -3.23 0.35 13.54
CA VAL A 82 -2.36 -0.81 13.79
C VAL A 82 -1.30 -0.86 12.69
N PRO A 83 0.00 -0.73 13.03
CA PRO A 83 1.06 -0.87 12.05
C PRO A 83 1.08 -2.28 11.43
N LEU A 84 1.25 -2.39 10.12
CA LEU A 84 1.31 -3.67 9.40
C LEU A 84 2.70 -3.95 8.82
N ALA A 85 3.29 -2.99 8.11
CA ALA A 85 4.55 -3.16 7.43
C ALA A 85 5.20 -1.83 7.08
N GLN A 86 6.49 -1.88 6.78
CA GLN A 86 7.23 -0.80 6.15
C GLN A 86 7.87 -1.32 4.88
N GLU A 87 7.65 -0.63 3.78
CA GLU A 87 8.13 -1.03 2.46
C GLU A 87 9.15 -0.02 1.96
N PRO A 88 10.42 -0.41 1.75
CA PRO A 88 11.45 0.51 1.29
C PRO A 88 11.19 0.90 -0.16
N PHE A 89 11.40 2.18 -0.48
CA PHE A 89 11.43 2.66 -1.85
C PHE A 89 12.76 2.33 -2.52
N VAL A 90 12.67 2.00 -3.80
CA VAL A 90 13.82 1.77 -4.67
C VAL A 90 13.64 2.55 -5.97
N LEU A 91 14.74 2.85 -6.64
CA LEU A 91 14.70 3.32 -8.00
C LEU A 91 14.67 2.12 -8.94
N ILE A 92 13.74 2.10 -9.88
CA ILE A 92 13.72 1.11 -10.95
C ILE A 92 14.05 1.77 -12.29
N ALA A 93 14.83 1.08 -13.10
CA ALA A 93 15.30 1.58 -14.38
C ALA A 93 15.31 0.47 -15.43
N PRO A 94 15.09 0.79 -16.73
CA PRO A 94 15.22 -0.19 -17.81
C PRO A 94 16.63 -0.77 -17.86
N LEU A 95 16.77 -2.00 -18.35
CA LEU A 95 18.07 -2.70 -18.42
C LEU A 95 19.10 -1.99 -19.30
N ASP A 96 18.67 -1.24 -20.31
CA ASP A 96 19.54 -0.53 -21.24
C ASP A 96 19.99 0.84 -20.74
N VAL A 97 19.49 1.29 -19.59
CA VAL A 97 19.91 2.55 -18.97
C VAL A 97 21.20 2.32 -18.19
N PRO A 98 22.30 2.99 -18.55
CA PRO A 98 23.57 2.82 -17.86
C PRO A 98 23.62 3.57 -16.54
N GLY A 99 24.33 3.00 -15.57
CA GLY A 99 24.62 3.64 -14.28
C GLY A 99 23.84 3.04 -13.12
N ASP A 100 24.33 3.34 -11.93
CA ASP A 100 23.83 2.83 -10.67
C ASP A 100 23.65 3.92 -9.60
N ASP A 101 23.88 5.17 -9.98
CA ASP A 101 23.65 6.32 -9.08
C ASP A 101 22.20 6.79 -9.20
N PRO A 102 21.36 6.56 -8.17
CA PRO A 102 19.94 6.87 -8.26
C PRO A 102 19.66 8.37 -8.46
N LEU A 103 20.41 9.27 -7.83
CA LEU A 103 20.18 10.70 -7.96
C LEU A 103 20.50 11.20 -9.36
N ARG A 104 21.56 10.66 -9.95
CA ARG A 104 21.94 10.97 -11.32
C ARG A 104 20.89 10.49 -12.33
N LEU A 105 20.41 9.26 -12.17
CA LEU A 105 19.37 8.70 -13.04
C LEU A 105 18.08 9.51 -12.96
N LEU A 106 17.67 9.94 -11.75
CA LEU A 106 16.51 10.80 -11.57
C LEU A 106 16.68 12.17 -12.24
N ALA A 107 17.89 12.72 -12.26
CA ALA A 107 18.17 13.99 -12.88
C ALA A 107 18.22 13.92 -14.42
N GLU A 108 18.66 12.79 -14.98
CA GLU A 108 18.96 12.65 -16.40
C GLU A 108 17.90 11.90 -17.21
N GLN A 109 17.16 10.97 -16.60
CA GLN A 109 16.22 10.09 -17.30
C GLN A 109 14.79 10.61 -17.23
N PRO A 110 13.94 10.27 -18.22
CA PRO A 110 12.50 10.50 -18.09
C PRO A 110 11.96 9.80 -16.84
N PHE A 111 10.99 10.41 -16.18
CA PHE A 111 10.46 9.94 -14.90
C PHE A 111 9.00 9.52 -15.03
N VAL A 112 8.71 8.28 -14.63
CA VAL A 112 7.35 7.78 -14.48
C VAL A 112 6.94 8.04 -13.05
N ARG A 113 6.02 8.98 -12.87
CA ARG A 113 5.68 9.49 -11.55
C ARG A 113 4.60 8.69 -10.87
N TYR A 114 4.87 8.25 -9.66
CA TYR A 114 3.85 7.78 -8.74
C TYR A 114 2.95 8.95 -8.36
N ASP A 115 1.65 8.81 -8.56
CA ASP A 115 0.66 9.90 -8.46
C ASP A 115 0.88 10.73 -7.19
N ARG A 116 1.17 12.01 -7.38
CA ARG A 116 1.47 12.97 -6.31
C ARG A 116 0.29 13.22 -5.38
N ALA A 117 -0.93 12.92 -5.79
CA ALA A 117 -2.11 13.01 -4.95
C ALA A 117 -2.26 11.82 -4.01
N SER A 118 -1.62 10.67 -4.33
CA SER A 118 -1.61 9.51 -3.45
C SER A 118 -0.72 9.71 -2.23
N PHE A 119 -0.99 8.97 -1.16
CA PHE A 119 -0.15 9.04 0.05
C PHE A 119 1.29 8.58 -0.22
N GLY A 120 1.47 7.53 -1.05
CA GLY A 120 2.81 7.09 -1.47
C GLY A 120 3.50 8.10 -2.38
N GLY A 121 2.78 8.66 -3.32
CA GLY A 121 3.31 9.67 -4.24
C GLY A 121 3.72 10.97 -3.54
N ARG A 122 3.07 11.32 -2.43
CA ARG A 122 3.50 12.44 -1.57
C ARG A 122 4.88 12.22 -0.99
N GLN A 123 5.21 10.99 -0.60
CA GLN A 123 6.53 10.63 -0.11
C GLN A 123 7.61 10.78 -1.19
N VAL A 124 7.28 10.39 -2.42
CA VAL A 124 8.18 10.60 -3.58
C VAL A 124 8.41 12.10 -3.81
N SER A 125 7.35 12.91 -3.79
CA SER A 125 7.44 14.36 -3.93
C SER A 125 8.34 14.98 -2.86
N ARG A 126 8.19 14.54 -1.62
CA ARG A 126 9.02 14.99 -0.49
C ARG A 126 10.49 14.62 -0.71
N PHE A 127 10.77 13.38 -1.10
CA PHE A 127 12.13 12.94 -1.40
C PHE A 127 12.79 13.80 -2.49
N LEU A 128 12.07 14.04 -3.60
CA LEU A 128 12.59 14.86 -4.69
C LEU A 128 12.90 16.30 -4.23
N ARG A 129 12.05 16.89 -3.40
CA ARG A 129 12.30 18.23 -2.82
C ARG A 129 13.52 18.23 -1.89
N GLU A 130 13.62 17.26 -0.98
CA GLU A 130 14.74 17.13 -0.04
C GLU A 130 16.06 16.97 -0.77
N GLN A 131 16.07 16.25 -1.89
CA GLN A 131 17.26 16.05 -2.72
C GLN A 131 17.48 17.17 -3.75
N ARG A 132 16.58 18.16 -3.79
CA ARG A 132 16.63 19.29 -4.75
C ARG A 132 16.70 18.83 -6.20
N LEU A 133 15.90 17.81 -6.53
CA LEU A 133 15.83 17.23 -7.86
C LEU A 133 14.63 17.77 -8.63
N SER A 134 14.90 18.20 -9.88
CA SER A 134 13.87 18.46 -10.88
C SER A 134 13.86 17.31 -11.86
N VAL A 135 12.72 16.58 -11.92
CA VAL A 135 12.58 15.43 -12.82
C VAL A 135 11.80 15.82 -14.08
N ARG A 136 12.10 15.12 -15.19
CA ARG A 136 11.35 15.26 -16.43
C ARG A 136 10.22 14.24 -16.43
N GLU A 137 9.02 14.66 -16.08
CA GLU A 137 7.88 13.76 -16.00
C GLU A 137 7.42 13.32 -17.38
N ALA A 138 7.47 12.00 -17.63
CA ALA A 138 6.95 11.40 -18.84
C ALA A 138 5.49 11.01 -18.69
N LEU A 139 5.10 10.57 -17.47
CA LEU A 139 3.78 10.05 -17.17
C LEU A 139 3.56 10.07 -15.65
N GLU A 140 2.31 10.19 -15.23
CA GLU A 140 1.90 10.10 -13.83
C GLU A 140 0.73 9.14 -13.68
N LEU A 141 0.82 8.18 -12.73
CA LEU A 141 -0.25 7.22 -12.47
C LEU A 141 -0.12 6.63 -11.05
N ASP A 142 -1.22 6.02 -10.55
CA ASP A 142 -1.31 5.46 -9.20
C ASP A 142 -1.49 3.92 -9.22
N GLU A 143 -0.81 3.22 -10.13
CA GLU A 143 -0.82 1.76 -10.16
C GLU A 143 0.61 1.24 -10.25
N LEU A 144 1.11 0.64 -9.15
CA LEU A 144 2.53 0.25 -9.05
C LEU A 144 2.94 -0.78 -10.09
N ASP A 145 2.14 -1.82 -10.32
CA ASP A 145 2.50 -2.84 -11.30
C ASP A 145 2.49 -2.29 -12.73
N ALA A 146 1.64 -1.31 -13.01
CA ALA A 146 1.66 -0.58 -14.29
C ALA A 146 2.91 0.29 -14.42
N ILE A 147 3.32 0.98 -13.36
CA ILE A 147 4.57 1.76 -13.34
C ILE A 147 5.76 0.84 -13.68
N VAL A 148 5.84 -0.31 -13.04
CA VAL A 148 6.90 -1.29 -13.26
C VAL A 148 6.93 -1.75 -14.74
N ARG A 149 5.79 -2.09 -15.31
CA ARG A 149 5.70 -2.49 -16.73
C ARG A 149 6.12 -1.38 -17.68
N LEU A 150 5.74 -0.14 -17.39
CA LEU A 150 6.16 1.01 -18.20
C LEU A 150 7.67 1.22 -18.15
N VAL A 151 8.29 1.05 -16.99
CA VAL A 151 9.75 1.12 -16.84
C VAL A 151 10.42 -0.03 -17.62
N GLU A 152 9.92 -1.26 -17.49
CA GLU A 152 10.41 -2.40 -18.25
C GLU A 152 10.37 -2.16 -19.76
N ASN A 153 9.38 -1.44 -20.25
CA ASN A 153 9.20 -1.10 -21.65
C ASN A 153 9.91 0.19 -22.07
N GLY A 154 10.76 0.75 -21.23
CA GLY A 154 11.62 1.88 -21.60
C GLY A 154 11.00 3.26 -21.46
N MET A 155 9.88 3.41 -20.72
CA MET A 155 9.23 4.71 -20.53
C MET A 155 10.06 5.70 -19.70
N GLY A 156 10.94 5.20 -18.87
CA GLY A 156 11.79 6.01 -18.00
C GLY A 156 12.16 5.27 -16.73
N VAL A 157 12.57 6.00 -15.71
CA VAL A 157 12.86 5.49 -14.37
C VAL A 157 11.73 5.87 -13.43
N ALA A 158 11.62 5.16 -12.28
CA ALA A 158 10.59 5.43 -11.29
C ALA A 158 11.10 5.17 -9.88
N LEU A 159 10.48 5.83 -8.91
CA LEU A 159 10.62 5.53 -7.48
C LEU A 159 9.37 4.78 -7.03
N VAL A 160 9.55 3.55 -6.61
CA VAL A 160 8.43 2.68 -6.17
C VAL A 160 8.79 1.95 -4.89
N PRO A 161 7.81 1.64 -4.01
CA PRO A 161 8.07 0.74 -2.90
C PRO A 161 8.33 -0.69 -3.39
N ARG A 162 9.12 -1.44 -2.65
CA ARG A 162 9.28 -2.87 -2.88
C ARG A 162 8.02 -3.61 -2.43
N ALA A 163 7.00 -3.53 -3.27
CA ALA A 163 5.69 -4.13 -3.05
C ALA A 163 5.00 -4.36 -4.40
N GLY A 164 4.16 -5.37 -4.47
CA GLY A 164 3.37 -5.66 -5.66
C GLY A 164 3.75 -6.98 -6.32
N LEU A 165 2.99 -7.34 -7.34
CA LEU A 165 3.13 -8.60 -8.06
C LEU A 165 4.47 -8.75 -8.79
N TRP A 166 5.10 -7.63 -9.14
CA TRP A 166 6.38 -7.63 -9.85
C TRP A 166 7.51 -8.30 -9.04
N LEU A 167 7.40 -8.33 -7.72
CA LEU A 167 8.36 -9.05 -6.87
C LEU A 167 8.27 -10.57 -6.98
N GLN A 168 7.17 -11.08 -7.53
CA GLN A 168 6.88 -12.51 -7.62
C GLN A 168 7.13 -13.09 -9.03
N ARG A 169 7.68 -12.29 -9.93
CA ARG A 169 7.99 -12.69 -11.30
C ARG A 169 9.37 -12.17 -11.72
N PRO A 170 9.99 -12.77 -12.76
CA PRO A 170 11.16 -12.18 -13.39
C PRO A 170 10.82 -10.80 -13.97
N THR A 171 11.71 -9.84 -13.81
CA THR A 171 11.57 -8.49 -14.33
C THR A 171 12.73 -8.11 -15.24
N ARG A 172 12.46 -7.23 -16.21
CA ARG A 172 13.46 -6.70 -17.15
C ARG A 172 13.83 -5.27 -16.75
N LEU A 173 14.31 -5.11 -15.51
CA LEU A 173 14.71 -3.82 -14.97
C LEU A 173 15.83 -3.98 -13.95
N TRP A 174 16.49 -2.87 -13.65
CA TRP A 174 17.39 -2.73 -12.51
C TRP A 174 16.62 -2.17 -11.32
N GLY A 175 16.77 -2.80 -10.17
CA GLY A 175 16.34 -2.23 -8.89
C GLY A 175 17.56 -1.65 -8.18
N ILE A 176 17.57 -0.34 -7.99
CA ILE A 176 18.70 0.38 -7.39
C ILE A 176 18.29 0.90 -6.03
N GLU A 177 18.99 0.45 -5.01
CA GLU A 177 18.74 0.88 -3.64
C GLU A 177 19.16 2.34 -3.43
N LEU A 178 18.43 3.04 -2.57
CA LEU A 178 18.71 4.43 -2.23
C LEU A 178 19.74 4.59 -1.10
N GLY A 179 20.20 3.49 -0.54
CA GLY A 179 21.21 3.50 0.53
C GLY A 179 20.74 4.28 1.75
N ALA A 180 21.58 5.20 2.22
CA ALA A 180 21.27 6.04 3.37
C ALA A 180 20.07 6.99 3.15
N LEU A 181 19.65 7.20 1.90
CA LEU A 181 18.51 8.05 1.54
C LEU A 181 17.19 7.27 1.49
N THR A 182 17.21 5.97 1.77
CA THR A 182 16.01 5.13 1.71
C THR A 182 14.90 5.66 2.60
N PHE A 183 13.73 5.79 2.02
CA PHE A 183 12.49 6.11 2.73
C PHE A 183 11.49 4.97 2.52
N HIS A 184 10.47 4.91 3.38
CA HIS A 184 9.58 3.77 3.45
C HIS A 184 8.12 4.19 3.29
N ARG A 185 7.35 3.35 2.62
CA ARG A 185 5.90 3.43 2.65
C ARG A 185 5.41 2.62 3.85
N GLU A 186 4.73 3.27 4.79
CA GLU A 186 4.16 2.58 5.94
C GLU A 186 2.75 2.10 5.61
N LEU A 187 2.46 0.85 5.88
CA LEU A 187 1.15 0.26 5.76
C LEU A 187 0.53 0.09 7.13
N VAL A 188 -0.74 0.45 7.24
CA VAL A 188 -1.49 0.41 8.48
C VAL A 188 -2.87 -0.19 8.26
N ALA A 189 -3.42 -0.77 9.33
CA ALA A 189 -4.83 -1.11 9.43
C ALA A 189 -5.52 -0.04 10.26
N LEU A 190 -6.65 0.45 9.77
CA LEU A 190 -7.48 1.42 10.48
C LEU A 190 -8.83 0.81 10.81
N VAL A 191 -9.27 1.00 12.05
CA VAL A 191 -10.54 0.48 12.59
C VAL A 191 -11.22 1.60 13.39
N ARG A 192 -12.53 1.73 13.28
CA ARG A 192 -13.29 2.63 14.16
C ARG A 192 -13.45 1.96 15.53
N ARG A 193 -13.16 2.70 16.62
CA ARG A 193 -13.26 2.17 17.99
C ARG A 193 -14.63 1.57 18.31
N ALA A 194 -15.70 2.23 17.88
CA ALA A 194 -17.06 1.80 18.12
C ALA A 194 -17.44 0.51 17.36
N GLN A 195 -16.68 0.15 16.34
CA GLN A 195 -16.92 -1.02 15.47
C GLN A 195 -15.91 -2.14 15.70
N ARG A 196 -15.04 -2.01 16.69
CA ARG A 196 -14.08 -3.06 17.02
C ARG A 196 -14.83 -4.32 17.47
N GLN A 197 -14.64 -5.38 16.71
CA GLN A 197 -15.27 -6.67 16.95
C GLN A 197 -14.19 -7.73 17.13
N PRO A 198 -14.46 -8.83 17.87
CA PRO A 198 -13.50 -9.92 18.03
C PRO A 198 -12.99 -10.48 16.68
N ALA A 199 -13.85 -10.52 15.66
CA ALA A 199 -13.48 -10.97 14.33
C ALA A 199 -12.37 -10.09 13.69
N LEU A 200 -12.41 -8.77 13.90
CA LEU A 200 -11.36 -7.86 13.43
C LEU A 200 -10.03 -8.12 14.11
N ASP A 201 -10.05 -8.36 15.43
CA ASP A 201 -8.82 -8.66 16.18
C ASP A 201 -8.16 -9.96 15.71
N CYS A 202 -8.94 -10.90 15.21
CA CYS A 202 -8.43 -12.15 14.67
C CYS A 202 -7.81 -11.99 13.27
N LEU A 203 -8.30 -11.03 12.48
CA LEU A 203 -7.78 -10.76 11.15
C LEU A 203 -6.47 -9.93 11.20
N LEU A 204 -6.31 -9.07 12.20
CA LEU A 204 -5.14 -8.22 12.40
C LEU A 204 -3.99 -8.95 13.08
#